data_ca1ce90961a0a6ced9336aeea63644b9
#
_entry.id   ca1ce90961a0a6ced9336aeea63644b9
#
_cell.length_a   1.000
_cell.length_b   1.000
_cell.length_c   1.000
_cell.angle_alpha   90.00
_cell.angle_beta   90.00
_cell.angle_gamma   90.00
#
_symmetry.space_group_name_H-M   'P 1'
#
loop_
_entity.id
_entity.type
_entity.pdbx_description
1 polymer ?
#
loop_
_entity_poly.entity_id
_entity_poly.type
_entity_poly.pdbx_seq_one_letter_code
_entity_poly.pdbx_strand_id
1 'polypeptide(L)'
;RKFAMRNRMQDIDFENKVIRITKSYQRLQGEDIITDPKTPKSKRVISMPDFLCEELQDYISKLYGVLPTDRIFHMTKSFLHHEMSRGASLAGVKRIRIHDLRHSHVSLLISMGFSAVSIGNRVGHESVNITYRYAHMFPTEQSQMAMKLNEEFKEGTEK
;
A
#
# COMPACT_ATOMS: atom_id res chain seq x y z
N ARG A 1 -5.39 -2.44 8.52
CA ARG A 1 -5.04 -2.82 9.92
C ARG A 1 -4.19 -4.10 10.03
N LYS A 2 -4.15 -4.96 9.01
CA LYS A 2 -3.55 -6.30 9.10
C LYS A 2 -2.26 -6.45 8.28
N PHE A 3 -1.84 -5.42 7.55
CA PHE A 3 -0.78 -5.53 6.55
C PHE A 3 0.62 -5.69 7.17
N ALA A 4 1.06 -4.74 7.98
CA ALA A 4 2.41 -4.76 8.55
C ALA A 4 2.65 -5.92 9.52
N MET A 5 1.60 -6.41 10.19
CA MET A 5 1.73 -7.44 11.24
C MET A 5 1.74 -8.88 10.71
N ARG A 6 1.55 -9.12 9.41
CA ARG A 6 1.40 -10.46 8.82
C ARG A 6 2.55 -10.90 7.94
N ASN A 7 3.39 -9.96 7.49
CA ASN A 7 4.49 -10.28 6.60
C ASN A 7 5.62 -10.98 7.36
N ARG A 8 6.08 -12.08 6.80
CA ARG A 8 7.24 -12.84 7.24
C ARG A 8 8.45 -12.48 6.38
N MET A 9 9.65 -12.84 6.82
CA MET A 9 10.87 -12.63 6.04
C MET A 9 10.75 -13.23 4.63
N GLN A 10 10.24 -14.45 4.51
CA GLN A 10 10.03 -15.13 3.22
C GLN A 10 9.00 -14.47 2.30
N ASP A 11 8.19 -13.52 2.80
CA ASP A 11 7.20 -12.81 1.99
C ASP A 11 7.82 -11.58 1.29
N ILE A 12 9.07 -11.22 1.61
CA ILE A 12 9.83 -10.12 0.98
C ILE A 12 10.90 -10.72 0.08
N ASP A 13 10.93 -10.21 -1.13
CA ASP A 13 11.93 -10.53 -2.13
C ASP A 13 12.71 -9.24 -2.45
N PHE A 14 13.90 -9.13 -1.88
CA PHE A 14 14.73 -7.94 -2.02
C PHE A 14 15.40 -7.85 -3.39
N GLU A 15 15.67 -8.99 -4.03
CA GLU A 15 16.26 -9.03 -5.36
C GLU A 15 15.30 -8.44 -6.40
N ASN A 16 14.03 -8.90 -6.37
CA ASN A 16 12.98 -8.41 -7.26
C ASN A 16 12.24 -7.19 -6.70
N LYS A 17 12.61 -6.70 -5.51
CA LYS A 17 11.99 -5.56 -4.80
C LYS A 17 10.48 -5.69 -4.67
N VAL A 18 9.99 -6.86 -4.24
CA VAL A 18 8.55 -7.11 -4.10
C VAL A 18 8.19 -7.69 -2.74
N ILE A 19 6.96 -7.38 -2.32
CA ILE A 19 6.30 -7.98 -1.15
C ILE A 19 5.15 -8.85 -1.63
N ARG A 20 5.14 -10.13 -1.25
CA ARG A 20 4.05 -11.06 -1.53
C ARG A 20 3.03 -11.04 -0.39
N ILE A 21 1.80 -10.70 -0.69
CA ILE A 21 0.71 -10.67 0.28
C ILE A 21 -0.18 -11.88 0.04
N THR A 22 0.06 -12.95 0.77
CA THR A 22 -0.61 -14.24 0.56
C THR A 22 -1.47 -14.68 1.75
N LYS A 23 -1.36 -14.03 2.90
CA LYS A 23 -1.97 -14.45 4.16
C LYS A 23 -2.74 -13.31 4.83
N SER A 24 -3.66 -13.66 5.71
CA SER A 24 -4.33 -12.76 6.64
C SER A 24 -3.91 -13.12 8.07
N TYR A 25 -3.66 -12.12 8.90
CA TYR A 25 -3.29 -12.30 10.30
C TYR A 25 -4.34 -11.65 11.22
N GLN A 26 -4.68 -12.35 12.26
CA GLN A 26 -5.44 -11.79 13.39
C GLN A 26 -4.91 -12.41 14.68
N ARG A 27 -5.00 -11.64 15.75
CA ARG A 27 -4.73 -12.12 17.10
C ARG A 27 -6.06 -12.23 17.84
N LEU A 28 -6.40 -13.43 18.25
CA LEU A 28 -7.62 -13.74 19.00
C LEU A 28 -7.22 -14.43 20.29
N GLN A 29 -7.74 -13.95 21.44
CA GLN A 29 -7.48 -14.53 22.76
C GLN A 29 -6.00 -14.75 23.11
N GLY A 30 -5.11 -13.85 22.59
CA GLY A 30 -3.67 -13.98 22.81
C GLY A 30 -2.92 -14.83 21.78
N GLU A 31 -3.63 -15.59 20.93
CA GLU A 31 -3.04 -16.45 19.92
C GLU A 31 -3.01 -15.81 18.53
N ASP A 32 -1.95 -16.10 17.79
CA ASP A 32 -1.74 -15.62 16.44
C ASP A 32 -2.38 -16.57 15.43
N ILE A 33 -3.46 -16.14 14.80
CA ILE A 33 -4.17 -16.92 13.80
C ILE A 33 -3.83 -16.41 12.41
N ILE A 34 -3.27 -17.29 11.59
CA ILE A 34 -2.96 -17.04 10.18
C ILE A 34 -3.98 -17.79 9.34
N THR A 35 -4.67 -17.05 8.47
CA THR A 35 -5.67 -17.58 7.56
C THR A 35 -5.39 -17.12 6.14
N ASP A 36 -5.99 -17.79 5.18
CA ASP A 36 -6.07 -17.25 3.82
C ASP A 36 -6.82 -15.90 3.80
N PRO A 37 -6.47 -15.02 2.88
CA PRO A 37 -7.22 -13.80 2.67
C PRO A 37 -8.67 -14.11 2.29
N LYS A 38 -9.60 -13.24 2.70
CA LYS A 38 -11.03 -13.44 2.46
C LYS A 38 -11.42 -13.53 0.98
N THR A 39 -10.65 -12.91 0.10
CA THR A 39 -10.94 -12.87 -1.34
C THR A 39 -9.67 -13.15 -2.15
N PRO A 40 -9.78 -13.76 -3.35
CA PRO A 40 -8.65 -14.01 -4.23
C PRO A 40 -7.83 -12.75 -4.54
N LYS A 41 -8.48 -11.61 -4.80
CA LYS A 41 -7.84 -10.32 -5.06
C LYS A 41 -7.04 -9.76 -3.88
N SER A 42 -7.23 -10.31 -2.70
CA SER A 42 -6.41 -9.95 -1.53
C SER A 42 -5.01 -10.57 -1.60
N LYS A 43 -4.82 -11.66 -2.35
CA LYS A 43 -3.50 -12.22 -2.68
C LYS A 43 -2.91 -11.37 -3.81
N ARG A 44 -1.76 -10.76 -3.57
CA ARG A 44 -1.11 -9.88 -4.56
C ARG A 44 0.37 -9.71 -4.28
N VAL A 45 1.08 -9.26 -5.30
CA VAL A 45 2.48 -8.84 -5.22
C VAL A 45 2.52 -7.33 -5.34
N ILE A 46 3.32 -6.67 -4.52
CA ILE A 46 3.48 -5.22 -4.51
C ILE A 46 4.95 -4.90 -4.71
N SER A 47 5.28 -4.13 -5.75
CA SER A 47 6.62 -3.60 -5.95
C SER A 47 6.95 -2.55 -4.87
N MET A 48 8.14 -2.65 -4.32
CA MET A 48 8.68 -1.70 -3.35
C MET A 48 9.54 -0.64 -4.05
N PRO A 49 9.48 0.61 -3.65
CA PRO A 49 10.49 1.61 -4.03
C PRO A 49 11.81 1.31 -3.31
N ASP A 50 12.91 1.79 -3.88
CA ASP A 50 14.26 1.50 -3.41
C ASP A 50 14.47 1.90 -1.95
N PHE A 51 14.05 3.11 -1.56
CA PHE A 51 14.15 3.57 -0.18
C PHE A 51 13.49 2.62 0.82
N LEU A 52 12.34 2.01 0.46
CA LEU A 52 11.65 1.08 1.35
C LEU A 52 12.40 -0.26 1.45
N CYS A 53 13.07 -0.70 0.37
CA CYS A 53 13.92 -1.89 0.42
C CYS A 53 15.10 -1.66 1.38
N GLU A 54 15.76 -0.51 1.28
CA GLU A 54 16.89 -0.13 2.11
C GLU A 54 16.50 -0.02 3.60
N GLU A 55 15.40 0.68 3.89
CA GLU A 55 14.87 0.78 5.26
C GLU A 55 14.48 -0.57 5.86
N LEU A 56 13.89 -1.47 5.07
CA LEU A 56 13.53 -2.81 5.53
C LEU A 56 14.76 -3.68 5.75
N GLN A 57 15.76 -3.61 4.89
CA GLN A 57 17.04 -4.32 5.06
C GLN A 57 17.76 -3.84 6.32
N ASP A 58 17.87 -2.54 6.51
CA ASP A 58 18.45 -1.96 7.72
C ASP A 58 17.70 -2.37 8.98
N TYR A 59 16.37 -2.32 8.96
CA TYR A 59 15.55 -2.78 10.08
C TYR A 59 15.77 -4.25 10.40
N ILE A 60 15.76 -5.12 9.37
CA ILE A 60 15.93 -6.57 9.53
C ILE A 60 17.34 -6.91 10.03
N SER A 61 18.38 -6.19 9.58
CA SER A 61 19.76 -6.40 10.04
C SER A 61 19.94 -6.18 11.55
N LYS A 62 19.06 -5.37 12.15
CA LYS A 62 19.03 -5.08 13.59
C LYS A 62 18.25 -6.11 14.41
N LEU A 63 17.56 -7.04 13.76
CA LEU A 63 16.84 -8.12 14.43
C LEU A 63 17.77 -9.31 14.64
N TYR A 64 17.80 -9.83 15.88
CA TYR A 64 18.64 -10.99 16.22
C TYR A 64 17.85 -12.29 16.06
N GLY A 65 18.48 -13.31 15.48
CA GLY A 65 17.95 -14.68 15.45
C GLY A 65 16.66 -14.87 14.66
N VAL A 66 16.36 -14.00 13.68
CA VAL A 66 15.11 -14.06 12.90
C VAL A 66 15.15 -15.19 11.87
N LEU A 67 14.18 -16.07 11.93
CA LEU A 67 13.98 -17.14 10.95
C LEU A 67 13.15 -16.66 9.75
N PRO A 68 13.27 -17.28 8.56
CA PRO A 68 12.47 -16.95 7.38
C PRO A 68 10.95 -16.97 7.61
N THR A 69 10.52 -17.82 8.55
CA THR A 69 9.10 -17.97 8.93
C THR A 69 8.62 -16.97 9.97
N ASP A 70 9.53 -16.21 10.58
CA ASP A 70 9.17 -15.28 11.62
C ASP A 70 8.50 -14.02 11.06
N ARG A 71 7.68 -13.41 11.88
CA ARG A 71 7.09 -12.12 11.56
C ARG A 71 8.15 -11.03 11.66
N ILE A 72 8.20 -10.16 10.66
CA ILE A 72 9.13 -9.02 10.67
C ILE A 72 8.76 -8.04 11.78
N PHE A 73 7.47 -7.77 11.97
CA PHE A 73 7.00 -6.79 12.94
C PHE A 73 6.29 -7.48 14.10
N HIS A 74 6.95 -7.54 15.25
CA HIS A 74 6.44 -8.12 16.50
C HIS A 74 5.61 -7.11 17.33
N MET A 75 5.02 -6.11 16.69
CA MET A 75 4.28 -5.05 17.37
C MET A 75 2.82 -5.43 17.59
N THR A 76 2.25 -4.92 18.69
CA THR A 76 0.81 -5.01 18.96
C THR A 76 0.06 -3.87 18.28
N LYS A 77 -1.26 -4.06 18.11
CA LYS A 77 -2.14 -2.99 17.63
C LYS A 77 -2.11 -1.76 18.55
N SER A 78 -2.04 -1.98 19.85
CA SER A 78 -1.98 -0.92 20.86
C SER A 78 -0.70 -0.09 20.69
N PHE A 79 0.44 -0.73 20.50
CA PHE A 79 1.71 -0.06 20.22
C PHE A 79 1.60 0.85 19.00
N LEU A 80 1.08 0.36 17.87
CA LEU A 80 0.91 1.17 16.67
C LEU A 80 0.02 2.40 16.89
N HIS A 81 -1.05 2.27 17.68
CA HIS A 81 -1.92 3.40 18.02
C HIS A 81 -1.21 4.41 18.91
N HIS A 82 -0.40 3.95 19.85
CA HIS A 82 0.38 4.81 20.73
C HIS A 82 1.42 5.60 19.92
N GLU A 83 2.20 4.92 19.10
CA GLU A 83 3.21 5.55 18.25
C GLU A 83 2.62 6.55 17.25
N MET A 84 1.46 6.24 16.66
CA MET A 84 0.74 7.19 15.81
C MET A 84 0.33 8.45 16.57
N SER A 85 -0.12 8.32 17.82
CA SER A 85 -0.47 9.48 18.66
C SER A 85 0.76 10.29 19.02
N ARG A 86 1.85 9.61 19.44
CA ARG A 86 3.12 10.23 19.80
C ARG A 86 3.72 11.00 18.62
N GLY A 87 3.82 10.35 17.46
CA GLY A 87 4.37 10.97 16.24
C GLY A 87 3.55 12.16 15.77
N ALA A 88 2.22 12.07 15.77
CA ALA A 88 1.35 13.17 15.39
C ALA A 88 1.51 14.38 16.34
N SER A 89 1.62 14.14 17.64
CA SER A 89 1.85 15.19 18.63
C SER A 89 3.21 15.87 18.44
N LEU A 90 4.27 15.10 18.23
CA LEU A 90 5.62 15.64 18.00
C LEU A 90 5.71 16.46 16.71
N ALA A 91 5.01 16.03 15.66
CA ALA A 91 4.98 16.73 14.38
C ALA A 91 3.99 17.91 14.34
N GLY A 92 3.21 18.13 15.39
CA GLY A 92 2.19 19.19 15.42
C GLY A 92 1.06 19.00 14.41
N VAL A 93 0.81 17.74 13.98
CA VAL A 93 -0.22 17.45 12.98
C VAL A 93 -1.42 16.71 13.60
N LYS A 94 -2.57 16.81 12.94
CA LYS A 94 -3.76 16.11 13.37
C LYS A 94 -3.54 14.59 13.36
N ARG A 95 -3.85 13.94 14.49
CA ARG A 95 -3.84 12.48 14.57
C ARG A 95 -4.88 11.86 13.65
N ILE A 96 -4.44 10.89 12.85
CA ILE A 96 -5.29 10.06 11.99
C ILE A 96 -5.33 8.62 12.51
N ARG A 97 -6.30 7.83 12.07
CA ARG A 97 -6.36 6.39 12.39
C ARG A 97 -5.34 5.64 11.55
N ILE A 98 -4.83 4.51 12.04
CA ILE A 98 -3.92 3.63 11.27
C ILE A 98 -4.51 3.24 9.89
N HIS A 99 -5.83 3.09 9.80
CA HIS A 99 -6.48 2.78 8.51
C HIS A 99 -6.45 3.96 7.53
N ASP A 100 -6.41 5.17 8.03
CA ASP A 100 -6.39 6.38 7.19
C ASP A 100 -5.05 6.52 6.45
N LEU A 101 -3.96 5.87 6.89
CA LEU A 101 -2.73 5.72 6.12
C LEU A 101 -2.97 5.08 4.75
N ARG A 102 -3.90 4.13 4.67
CA ARG A 102 -4.29 3.54 3.39
C ARG A 102 -5.04 4.55 2.52
N HIS A 103 -5.92 5.37 3.12
CA HIS A 103 -6.59 6.43 2.40
C HIS A 103 -5.59 7.48 1.88
N SER A 104 -4.63 7.88 2.72
CA SER A 104 -3.55 8.79 2.32
C SER A 104 -2.72 8.24 1.16
N HIS A 105 -2.39 6.94 1.20
CA HIS A 105 -1.65 6.29 0.12
C HIS A 105 -2.46 6.28 -1.20
N VAL A 106 -3.77 6.00 -1.14
CA VAL A 106 -4.64 6.07 -2.33
C VAL A 106 -4.68 7.49 -2.88
N SER A 107 -4.90 8.49 -2.02
CA SER A 107 -4.94 9.91 -2.42
C SER A 107 -3.63 10.38 -3.06
N LEU A 108 -2.48 9.96 -2.49
CA LEU A 108 -1.16 10.26 -3.04
C LEU A 108 -1.00 9.66 -4.45
N LEU A 109 -1.37 8.39 -4.65
CA LEU A 109 -1.28 7.76 -5.96
C LEU A 109 -2.19 8.41 -7.00
N ILE A 110 -3.36 8.90 -6.59
CA ILE A 110 -4.25 9.69 -7.45
C ILE A 110 -3.58 11.01 -7.85
N SER A 111 -2.99 11.73 -6.90
CA SER A 111 -2.30 12.99 -7.19
C SER A 111 -1.06 12.81 -8.09
N MET A 112 -0.48 11.61 -8.11
CA MET A 112 0.60 11.22 -9.02
C MET A 112 0.09 10.77 -10.40
N GLY A 113 -1.21 10.79 -10.67
CA GLY A 113 -1.82 10.48 -11.97
C GLY A 113 -2.06 8.99 -12.24
N PHE A 114 -1.96 8.12 -11.24
CA PHE A 114 -2.23 6.68 -11.45
C PHE A 114 -3.73 6.39 -11.57
N SER A 115 -4.08 5.45 -12.45
CA SER A 115 -5.47 5.04 -12.69
C SER A 115 -6.11 4.35 -11.49
N ALA A 116 -7.43 4.47 -11.36
CA ALA A 116 -8.21 3.80 -10.31
C ALA A 116 -8.02 2.27 -10.31
N VAL A 117 -7.83 1.67 -11.48
CA VAL A 117 -7.57 0.23 -11.64
C VAL A 117 -6.22 -0.15 -11.06
N SER A 118 -5.15 0.57 -11.44
CA SER A 118 -3.79 0.34 -10.94
C SER A 118 -3.71 0.49 -9.42
N ILE A 119 -4.34 1.55 -8.90
CA ILE A 119 -4.42 1.80 -7.46
C ILE A 119 -5.19 0.69 -6.75
N GLY A 120 -6.35 0.29 -7.28
CA GLY A 120 -7.17 -0.79 -6.74
C GLY A 120 -6.40 -2.11 -6.63
N ASN A 121 -5.65 -2.48 -7.66
CA ASN A 121 -4.80 -3.68 -7.68
C ASN A 121 -3.69 -3.58 -6.61
N ARG A 122 -2.99 -2.45 -6.54
CA ARG A 122 -1.91 -2.24 -5.56
C ARG A 122 -2.41 -2.35 -4.12
N VAL A 123 -3.52 -1.70 -3.81
CA VAL A 123 -4.07 -1.73 -2.43
C VAL A 123 -4.95 -2.96 -2.16
N GLY A 124 -5.30 -3.75 -3.17
CA GLY A 124 -6.14 -4.95 -3.06
C GLY A 124 -7.59 -4.59 -2.74
N HIS A 125 -8.16 -3.69 -3.51
CA HIS A 125 -9.61 -3.46 -3.49
C HIS A 125 -10.32 -4.60 -4.24
N GLU A 126 -11.37 -5.12 -3.65
CA GLU A 126 -12.16 -6.20 -4.25
C GLU A 126 -12.86 -5.74 -5.53
N SER A 127 -13.29 -4.49 -5.55
CA SER A 127 -13.89 -3.83 -6.70
C SER A 127 -13.24 -2.47 -6.94
N VAL A 128 -13.09 -2.09 -8.20
CA VAL A 128 -12.63 -0.75 -8.61
C VAL A 128 -13.56 0.34 -8.07
N ASN A 129 -14.85 0.04 -7.88
CA ASN A 129 -15.82 0.95 -7.28
C ASN A 129 -15.38 1.46 -5.89
N ILE A 130 -14.60 0.69 -5.15
CA ILE A 130 -14.03 1.15 -3.87
C ILE A 130 -13.03 2.29 -4.10
N THR A 131 -12.26 2.22 -5.18
CA THR A 131 -11.32 3.28 -5.56
C THR A 131 -12.07 4.50 -6.12
N TYR A 132 -13.17 4.31 -6.82
CA TYR A 132 -14.01 5.41 -7.31
C TYR A 132 -14.70 6.24 -6.23
N ARG A 133 -14.69 5.82 -4.96
CA ARG A 133 -15.09 6.70 -3.83
C ARG A 133 -14.20 7.96 -3.74
N TYR A 134 -13.04 7.93 -4.36
CA TYR A 134 -12.10 9.04 -4.48
C TYR A 134 -12.23 9.75 -5.85
N ALA A 135 -13.31 9.52 -6.61
CA ALA A 135 -13.48 10.05 -7.97
C ALA A 135 -13.30 11.57 -8.05
N HIS A 136 -13.73 12.28 -6.99
CA HIS A 136 -13.57 13.73 -6.88
C HIS A 136 -12.11 14.23 -6.79
N MET A 137 -11.17 13.33 -6.54
CA MET A 137 -9.72 13.61 -6.48
C MET A 137 -9.00 13.35 -7.80
N PHE A 138 -9.65 12.65 -8.76
CA PHE A 138 -9.06 12.44 -10.06
C PHE A 138 -9.14 13.74 -10.88
N PRO A 139 -8.06 14.12 -11.58
CA PRO A 139 -8.09 15.29 -12.44
C PRO A 139 -9.19 15.18 -13.50
N THR A 140 -9.85 16.31 -13.79
CA THR A 140 -10.79 16.38 -14.90
C THR A 140 -9.97 16.63 -16.17
N GLU A 141 -9.67 15.60 -16.93
CA GLU A 141 -8.75 15.64 -18.07
C GLU A 141 -9.43 16.08 -19.39
N GLN A 142 -10.65 16.65 -19.36
CA GLN A 142 -11.42 17.01 -20.55
C GLN A 142 -10.64 17.91 -21.51
N SER A 143 -9.99 18.96 -20.99
CA SER A 143 -9.17 19.86 -21.82
C SER A 143 -7.93 19.17 -22.40
N GLN A 144 -7.28 18.31 -21.62
CA GLN A 144 -6.12 17.55 -22.09
C GLN A 144 -6.53 16.52 -23.15
N MET A 145 -7.67 15.86 -22.99
CA MET A 145 -8.23 14.95 -23.99
C MET A 145 -8.50 15.68 -25.31
N ALA A 146 -9.11 16.86 -25.24
CA ALA A 146 -9.36 17.66 -26.44
C ALA A 146 -8.06 18.10 -27.13
N MET A 147 -7.05 18.50 -26.36
CA MET A 147 -5.73 18.86 -26.93
C MET A 147 -5.06 17.67 -27.61
N LYS A 148 -5.00 16.51 -26.97
CA LYS A 148 -4.42 15.30 -27.57
C LYS A 148 -5.15 14.84 -28.82
N LEU A 149 -6.48 14.91 -28.83
CA LEU A 149 -7.26 14.59 -30.03
C LEU A 149 -6.93 15.54 -31.20
N ASN A 150 -6.67 16.82 -30.91
CA ASN A 150 -6.24 17.77 -31.93
C ASN A 150 -4.83 17.50 -32.45
N GLU A 151 -3.92 17.06 -31.60
CA GLU A 151 -2.55 16.66 -31.98
C GLU A 151 -2.57 15.44 -32.90
N GLU A 152 -3.26 14.38 -32.53
CA GLU A 152 -3.45 13.17 -33.34
C GLU A 152 -4.07 13.47 -34.72
N PHE A 153 -5.07 14.37 -34.77
CA PHE A 153 -5.69 14.76 -36.02
C PHE A 153 -4.72 15.48 -36.97
N LYS A 154 -3.85 16.34 -36.45
CA LYS A 154 -2.84 17.06 -37.24
C LYS A 154 -1.78 16.11 -37.80
N GLU A 155 -1.26 15.19 -36.99
CA GLU A 155 -0.29 14.19 -37.44
C GLU A 155 -0.85 13.22 -38.50
N GLY A 156 -2.15 12.93 -38.44
CA GLY A 156 -2.83 12.10 -39.46
C GLY A 156 -3.09 12.80 -40.78
N THR A 157 -3.06 14.14 -40.81
CA THR A 157 -3.34 14.93 -42.04
C THR A 157 -2.07 15.30 -42.82
N GLU A 158 -0.88 15.11 -42.24
CA GLU A 158 0.43 15.38 -42.85
C GLU A 158 1.06 14.12 -43.54
N LYS A 159 0.35 13.03 -43.59
CA LYS A 159 0.73 11.80 -44.32
C LYS A 159 -0.13 11.60 -45.54
#